data_3f93f76449735acbab1c17344e57ba61
#
_entry.id   3f93f76449735acbab1c17344e57ba61
#
_cell.length_a   1.000
_cell.length_b   1.000
_cell.length_c   1.000
_cell.angle_alpha   90.00
_cell.angle_beta   90.00
_cell.angle_gamma   90.00
#
_symmetry.space_group_name_H-M   'P 1'
#
loop_
_entity.id
_entity.type
_entity.pdbx_description
1 polymer ?
#
loop_
_entity_poly.entity_id
_entity_poly.type
_entity_poly.pdbx_seq_one_letter_code
_entity_poly.pdbx_strand_id
1 'polypeptide(L)'
;MLMKKLTTISCLLLVLSSLTACGQAHANVTTTRKTLHLMQDSELTSLDTSNTATLTQWNVLQQSMEGLYRMNAQNKVVGAMATKVVKPTNHGKTYTFHLRRNAKWSNGHTVTAKDFVTAWQRSVSATSTSGYSYIYEGIKNAAQISAGHKSVKSLGVTAVNKHTLKVTLSHAMPYLSKMLTMPAFFPQDHQVVSKYGKDYGTTSTKMAYNGPFAVKGWNGTNDSWNLLKNTYYYDKSDIKLNKITMQVVKDSTTAHNLFSQNKLDDATVTGVTAQGVQNDSHLKHVSKAGTYYLRLNMQKNRALNNQYLRQALNLVLNKKTLTKNILSDGSTPAYNLSLIHI
;
A
#
# COMPACT_ATOMS: atom_id res chain seq x y z
N MET A 1 -48.42 -59.92 -34.40
CA MET A 1 -47.17 -60.09 -33.65
C MET A 1 -46.04 -59.17 -34.12
N LEU A 2 -46.10 -58.57 -35.31
CA LEU A 2 -45.09 -57.71 -35.88
C LEU A 2 -45.15 -56.26 -35.35
N MET A 3 -46.30 -55.71 -35.01
CA MET A 3 -46.47 -54.34 -34.53
C MET A 3 -45.95 -54.07 -33.09
N LYS A 4 -45.93 -55.09 -32.21
CA LYS A 4 -45.37 -54.95 -30.85
C LYS A 4 -43.83 -54.94 -30.83
N LYS A 5 -43.17 -55.48 -31.86
CA LYS A 5 -41.70 -55.46 -31.95
C LYS A 5 -41.16 -54.14 -32.51
N LEU A 6 -41.96 -53.38 -33.30
CA LEU A 6 -41.56 -52.09 -33.84
C LEU A 6 -41.60 -50.98 -32.77
N THR A 7 -42.56 -51.02 -31.82
CA THR A 7 -42.68 -50.05 -30.74
C THR A 7 -41.56 -50.16 -29.69
N THR A 8 -41.07 -51.37 -29.42
CA THR A 8 -39.94 -51.58 -28.47
C THR A 8 -38.62 -51.19 -29.07
N ILE A 9 -38.39 -51.30 -30.36
CA ILE A 9 -37.16 -50.85 -31.02
C ILE A 9 -37.14 -49.33 -31.12
N SER A 10 -38.28 -48.66 -31.35
CA SER A 10 -38.38 -47.20 -31.40
C SER A 10 -38.15 -46.52 -30.04
N CYS A 11 -38.58 -47.13 -28.92
CA CYS A 11 -38.31 -46.65 -27.57
C CYS A 11 -36.85 -46.88 -27.16
N LEU A 12 -36.20 -47.95 -27.63
CA LEU A 12 -34.78 -48.19 -27.30
C LEU A 12 -33.84 -47.22 -28.04
N LEU A 13 -34.19 -46.79 -29.26
CA LEU A 13 -33.44 -45.81 -30.03
C LEU A 13 -33.59 -44.38 -29.45
N LEU A 14 -34.73 -44.06 -28.83
CA LEU A 14 -34.94 -42.76 -28.15
C LEU A 14 -34.21 -42.66 -26.82
N VAL A 15 -33.95 -43.75 -26.13
CA VAL A 15 -33.18 -43.75 -24.86
C VAL A 15 -31.67 -43.70 -25.11
N LEU A 16 -31.16 -44.22 -26.23
CA LEU A 16 -29.75 -44.13 -26.59
C LEU A 16 -29.35 -42.71 -27.08
N SER A 17 -30.30 -41.92 -27.61
CA SER A 17 -29.99 -40.56 -28.06
C SER A 17 -29.95 -39.52 -26.93
N SER A 18 -30.45 -39.86 -25.73
CA SER A 18 -30.39 -38.95 -24.56
C SER A 18 -29.10 -39.07 -23.71
N LEU A 19 -28.24 -40.05 -24.01
CA LEU A 19 -26.98 -40.25 -23.29
C LEU A 19 -25.76 -39.54 -23.92
N THR A 20 -25.91 -38.91 -25.08
CA THR A 20 -24.81 -38.16 -25.73
C THR A 20 -24.85 -36.64 -25.49
N ALA A 21 -25.80 -36.14 -24.68
CA ALA A 21 -25.93 -34.68 -24.41
C ALA A 21 -25.17 -34.17 -23.18
N CYS A 22 -24.37 -35.01 -22.52
CA CYS A 22 -23.48 -34.57 -21.42
C CYS A 22 -22.00 -34.63 -21.80
N GLY A 23 -21.67 -34.25 -23.03
CA GLY A 23 -20.34 -33.77 -23.37
C GLY A 23 -20.23 -32.30 -22.95
N GLN A 24 -20.01 -32.01 -21.68
CA GLN A 24 -19.55 -30.69 -21.28
C GLN A 24 -18.22 -30.44 -21.97
N ALA A 25 -18.30 -29.75 -23.11
CA ALA A 25 -17.14 -29.02 -23.59
C ALA A 25 -16.72 -28.08 -22.45
N HIS A 26 -15.73 -28.46 -21.68
CA HIS A 26 -14.96 -27.56 -20.86
C HIS A 26 -14.24 -26.61 -21.85
N ALA A 27 -14.98 -25.64 -22.37
CA ALA A 27 -14.37 -24.47 -22.89
C ALA A 27 -13.61 -23.88 -21.67
N ASN A 28 -12.30 -24.08 -21.65
CA ASN A 28 -11.40 -23.30 -20.83
C ASN A 28 -11.51 -21.84 -21.29
N VAL A 29 -12.64 -21.20 -20.96
CA VAL A 29 -12.76 -19.76 -20.99
C VAL A 29 -11.93 -19.31 -19.80
N THR A 30 -10.64 -19.13 -20.00
CA THR A 30 -9.80 -18.31 -19.16
C THR A 30 -10.33 -16.88 -19.26
N THR A 31 -11.48 -16.64 -18.63
CA THR A 31 -11.92 -15.28 -18.33
C THR A 31 -10.89 -14.72 -17.36
N THR A 32 -9.91 -14.00 -17.90
CA THR A 32 -8.97 -13.26 -17.08
C THR A 32 -9.79 -12.33 -16.19
N ARG A 33 -9.90 -12.70 -14.91
CA ARG A 33 -10.65 -11.93 -13.91
C ARG A 33 -10.07 -10.53 -13.85
N LYS A 34 -10.84 -9.53 -14.26
CA LYS A 34 -10.39 -8.13 -14.34
C LYS A 34 -10.69 -7.34 -13.08
N THR A 35 -11.25 -7.98 -12.07
CA THR A 35 -11.59 -7.39 -10.77
C THR A 35 -11.02 -8.25 -9.65
N LEU A 36 -10.39 -7.63 -8.66
CA LEU A 36 -10.01 -8.25 -7.38
C LEU A 36 -10.85 -7.69 -6.24
N HIS A 37 -11.09 -8.53 -5.24
CA HIS A 37 -11.77 -8.20 -3.99
C HIS A 37 -10.78 -8.39 -2.84
N LEU A 38 -10.32 -7.29 -2.27
CA LEU A 38 -9.29 -7.28 -1.24
C LEU A 38 -9.81 -6.66 0.06
N MET A 39 -9.16 -6.98 1.16
CA MET A 39 -9.46 -6.41 2.47
C MET A 39 -8.35 -5.50 2.99
N GLN A 40 -8.70 -4.71 3.98
CA GLN A 40 -7.81 -4.03 4.91
C GLN A 40 -8.25 -4.36 6.33
N ASP A 41 -7.29 -4.47 7.25
CA ASP A 41 -7.54 -4.77 8.66
C ASP A 41 -7.93 -3.54 9.49
N SER A 42 -7.84 -2.36 8.91
CA SER A 42 -8.15 -1.09 9.56
C SER A 42 -8.70 -0.07 8.58
N GLU A 43 -9.37 0.96 9.12
CA GLU A 43 -9.99 2.04 8.34
C GLU A 43 -8.95 2.86 7.58
N LEU A 44 -9.35 3.36 6.42
CA LEU A 44 -8.62 4.39 5.69
C LEU A 44 -8.99 5.75 6.28
N THR A 45 -8.02 6.46 6.84
CA THR A 45 -8.26 7.73 7.56
C THR A 45 -7.86 8.97 6.75
N SER A 46 -7.00 8.83 5.74
CA SER A 46 -6.58 9.92 4.85
C SER A 46 -5.95 9.36 3.58
N LEU A 47 -6.05 10.13 2.50
CA LEU A 47 -5.31 9.92 1.25
C LEU A 47 -4.21 11.00 1.04
N ASP A 48 -4.08 11.95 1.96
CA ASP A 48 -3.04 12.99 1.90
C ASP A 48 -1.67 12.38 2.18
N THR A 49 -0.78 12.39 1.18
CA THR A 49 0.59 11.86 1.30
C THR A 49 1.44 12.61 2.32
N SER A 50 1.09 13.86 2.65
CA SER A 50 1.73 14.63 3.73
C SER A 50 1.20 14.28 5.13
N ASN A 51 0.12 13.51 5.24
CA ASN A 51 -0.50 13.13 6.51
C ASN A 51 -0.71 11.62 6.60
N THR A 52 0.26 10.84 6.14
CA THR A 52 0.23 9.38 6.22
C THR A 52 0.77 8.91 7.57
N ALA A 53 0.08 7.96 8.20
CA ALA A 53 0.49 7.41 9.50
C ALA A 53 0.30 5.88 9.61
N THR A 54 -0.43 5.24 8.69
CA THR A 54 -0.80 3.82 8.81
C THR A 54 -0.39 3.00 7.58
N LEU A 55 -0.24 1.69 7.76
CA LEU A 55 0.02 0.76 6.66
C LEU A 55 -1.15 0.71 5.67
N THR A 56 -2.39 0.81 6.16
CA THR A 56 -3.59 0.88 5.31
C THR A 56 -3.52 2.04 4.32
N GLN A 57 -3.18 3.25 4.80
CA GLN A 57 -2.96 4.40 3.93
C GLN A 57 -1.87 4.14 2.89
N TRP A 58 -0.73 3.57 3.33
CA TRP A 58 0.39 3.28 2.43
C TRP A 58 0.02 2.27 1.36
N ASN A 59 -0.69 1.19 1.72
CA ASN A 59 -1.15 0.18 0.77
C ASN A 59 -2.02 0.81 -0.33
N VAL A 60 -2.97 1.67 0.04
CA VAL A 60 -3.85 2.36 -0.92
C VAL A 60 -3.07 3.36 -1.77
N LEU A 61 -2.19 4.16 -1.15
CA LEU A 61 -1.40 5.16 -1.85
C LEU A 61 -0.39 4.55 -2.82
N GLN A 62 0.24 3.41 -2.50
CA GLN A 62 1.15 2.71 -3.40
C GLN A 62 0.44 2.14 -4.64
N GLN A 63 -0.88 1.87 -4.58
CA GLN A 63 -1.67 1.46 -5.74
C GLN A 63 -2.21 2.64 -6.55
N SER A 64 -2.37 3.80 -5.92
CA SER A 64 -3.02 4.95 -6.55
C SER A 64 -2.08 6.11 -6.88
N MET A 65 -0.87 6.10 -6.35
CA MET A 65 0.14 7.14 -6.52
C MET A 65 1.49 6.55 -6.87
N GLU A 66 2.36 7.34 -7.48
CA GLU A 66 3.78 7.00 -7.69
C GLU A 66 4.68 8.16 -7.29
N GLY A 67 5.82 7.82 -6.63
CA GLY A 67 6.90 8.73 -6.31
C GLY A 67 7.93 8.87 -7.43
N LEU A 68 9.10 9.42 -7.10
CA LEU A 68 10.25 9.44 -8.02
C LEU A 68 10.68 8.03 -8.39
N TYR A 69 10.64 7.12 -7.42
CA TYR A 69 11.02 5.72 -7.55
C TYR A 69 9.92 4.80 -7.01
N ARG A 70 9.98 3.53 -7.41
CA ARG A 70 9.16 2.44 -6.88
C ARG A 70 10.01 1.19 -6.66
N MET A 71 9.51 0.26 -5.84
CA MET A 71 10.06 -1.09 -5.76
C MET A 71 9.45 -1.95 -6.87
N ASN A 72 10.26 -2.77 -7.54
CA ASN A 72 9.73 -3.80 -8.45
C ASN A 72 9.46 -5.11 -7.69
N ALA A 73 8.96 -6.13 -8.40
CA ALA A 73 8.64 -7.44 -7.83
C ALA A 73 9.86 -8.18 -7.23
N GLN A 74 11.08 -7.81 -7.60
CA GLN A 74 12.33 -8.33 -7.05
C GLN A 74 12.89 -7.47 -5.92
N ASN A 75 12.10 -6.57 -5.33
CA ASN A 75 12.49 -5.64 -4.28
C ASN A 75 13.69 -4.73 -4.65
N LYS A 76 13.82 -4.41 -5.94
CA LYS A 76 14.83 -3.46 -6.43
C LYS A 76 14.19 -2.10 -6.69
N VAL A 77 14.91 -1.03 -6.35
CA VAL A 77 14.50 0.34 -6.66
C VAL A 77 14.61 0.58 -8.17
N VAL A 78 13.53 1.03 -8.78
CA VAL A 78 13.47 1.39 -10.21
C VAL A 78 12.85 2.78 -10.37
N GLY A 79 13.09 3.41 -11.53
CA GLY A 79 12.44 4.69 -11.85
C GLY A 79 10.93 4.55 -11.96
N ALA A 80 10.20 5.53 -11.40
CA ALA A 80 8.76 5.67 -11.54
C ALA A 80 8.44 7.01 -12.22
N MET A 81 8.13 8.09 -11.49
CA MET A 81 8.02 9.42 -12.11
C MET A 81 9.37 9.93 -12.62
N ALA A 82 10.50 9.60 -11.97
CA ALA A 82 11.83 9.79 -12.54
C ALA A 82 12.11 8.71 -13.61
N THR A 83 12.70 9.11 -14.73
CA THR A 83 12.95 8.22 -15.87
C THR A 83 13.97 7.12 -15.56
N LYS A 84 14.84 7.32 -14.58
CA LYS A 84 15.87 6.36 -14.12
C LYS A 84 16.28 6.63 -12.67
N VAL A 85 16.91 5.66 -12.04
CA VAL A 85 17.59 5.86 -10.76
C VAL A 85 18.87 6.65 -11.02
N VAL A 86 19.03 7.78 -10.31
CA VAL A 86 20.16 8.70 -10.52
C VAL A 86 21.23 8.51 -9.43
N LYS A 87 22.49 8.70 -9.81
CA LYS A 87 23.61 8.84 -8.87
C LYS A 87 23.69 10.28 -8.38
N PRO A 88 23.99 10.51 -7.09
CA PRO A 88 24.21 11.86 -6.59
C PRO A 88 25.53 12.46 -7.10
N THR A 89 25.56 13.79 -7.09
CA THR A 89 26.76 14.61 -7.30
C THR A 89 27.14 15.34 -6.01
N ASN A 90 28.18 16.18 -6.03
CA ASN A 90 28.57 17.00 -4.87
C ASN A 90 28.73 16.15 -3.58
N HIS A 91 29.64 15.16 -3.64
CA HIS A 91 29.92 14.24 -2.51
C HIS A 91 28.66 13.60 -1.91
N GLY A 92 27.72 13.15 -2.77
CA GLY A 92 26.52 12.47 -2.34
C GLY A 92 25.39 13.37 -1.87
N LYS A 93 25.51 14.71 -2.02
CA LYS A 93 24.55 15.67 -1.45
C LYS A 93 23.56 16.26 -2.47
N THR A 94 23.75 16.06 -3.78
CA THR A 94 22.88 16.65 -4.79
C THR A 94 22.34 15.60 -5.73
N TYR A 95 21.03 15.58 -5.89
CA TYR A 95 20.33 14.71 -6.82
C TYR A 95 19.57 15.55 -7.84
N THR A 96 19.65 15.19 -9.12
CA THR A 96 18.88 15.83 -10.20
C THR A 96 18.06 14.76 -10.90
N PHE A 97 16.75 14.86 -10.78
CA PHE A 97 15.78 13.92 -11.34
C PHE A 97 15.15 14.50 -12.61
N HIS A 98 15.12 13.71 -13.67
CA HIS A 98 14.38 14.01 -14.88
C HIS A 98 13.06 13.24 -14.86
N LEU A 99 11.94 13.97 -14.85
CA LEU A 99 10.61 13.40 -14.78
C LEU A 99 10.11 12.99 -16.16
N ARG A 100 9.25 11.97 -16.19
CA ARG A 100 8.55 11.54 -17.39
C ARG A 100 7.69 12.67 -17.93
N ARG A 101 7.79 12.96 -19.22
CA ARG A 101 7.01 14.04 -19.86
C ARG A 101 5.56 13.66 -20.15
N ASN A 102 5.27 12.35 -20.26
CA ASN A 102 3.95 11.79 -20.52
C ASN A 102 3.18 11.42 -19.24
N ALA A 103 3.74 11.65 -18.05
CA ALA A 103 3.06 11.39 -16.79
C ALA A 103 1.94 12.41 -16.55
N LYS A 104 0.75 11.89 -16.23
CA LYS A 104 -0.44 12.70 -15.96
C LYS A 104 -1.11 12.28 -14.68
N TRP A 105 -1.76 13.22 -14.07
CA TRP A 105 -2.73 13.01 -13.01
C TRP A 105 -4.05 12.48 -13.57
N SER A 106 -4.86 11.83 -12.73
CA SER A 106 -6.18 11.27 -13.10
C SER A 106 -7.22 12.33 -13.55
N ASN A 107 -6.94 13.61 -13.32
CA ASN A 107 -7.71 14.75 -13.81
C ASN A 107 -7.17 15.33 -15.13
N GLY A 108 -6.14 14.70 -15.72
CA GLY A 108 -5.53 15.11 -16.99
C GLY A 108 -4.37 16.12 -16.88
N HIS A 109 -4.15 16.73 -15.71
CA HIS A 109 -2.99 17.60 -15.49
C HIS A 109 -1.67 16.84 -15.71
N THR A 110 -0.63 17.54 -16.18
CA THR A 110 0.72 16.97 -16.29
C THR A 110 1.37 16.89 -14.90
N VAL A 111 1.99 15.77 -14.56
CA VAL A 111 2.84 15.67 -13.37
C VAL A 111 4.12 16.47 -13.56
N THR A 112 4.45 17.34 -12.63
CA THR A 112 5.54 18.30 -12.73
C THR A 112 6.46 18.25 -11.51
N ALA A 113 7.65 18.84 -11.63
CA ALA A 113 8.57 19.02 -10.50
C ALA A 113 7.97 19.89 -9.37
N LYS A 114 7.07 20.81 -9.72
CA LYS A 114 6.35 21.67 -8.74
C LYS A 114 5.46 20.83 -7.82
N ASP A 115 4.89 19.72 -8.30
CA ASP A 115 4.04 18.84 -7.50
C ASP A 115 4.83 18.15 -6.38
N PHE A 116 6.09 17.78 -6.63
CA PHE A 116 7.01 17.28 -5.61
C PHE A 116 7.42 18.37 -4.62
N VAL A 117 7.75 19.56 -5.10
CA VAL A 117 8.09 20.70 -4.23
C VAL A 117 6.91 21.02 -3.30
N THR A 118 5.70 21.10 -3.83
CA THR A 118 4.48 21.35 -3.03
C THR A 118 4.27 20.28 -1.97
N ALA A 119 4.34 19.01 -2.34
CA ALA A 119 4.14 17.88 -1.40
C ALA A 119 5.16 17.91 -0.26
N TRP A 120 6.45 18.05 -0.60
CA TRP A 120 7.52 17.99 0.41
C TRP A 120 7.53 19.22 1.33
N GLN A 121 7.23 20.39 0.79
CA GLN A 121 7.07 21.61 1.60
C GLN A 121 5.89 21.50 2.58
N ARG A 122 4.77 20.89 2.16
CA ARG A 122 3.63 20.61 3.06
C ARG A 122 4.02 19.63 4.16
N SER A 123 4.74 18.57 3.84
CA SER A 123 5.13 17.51 4.78
C SER A 123 6.07 18.00 5.88
N VAL A 124 6.97 18.95 5.57
CA VAL A 124 7.95 19.50 6.53
C VAL A 124 7.50 20.81 7.19
N SER A 125 6.33 21.34 6.85
CA SER A 125 5.82 22.58 7.46
C SER A 125 5.71 22.43 8.98
N ALA A 126 6.02 23.48 9.74
CA ALA A 126 5.85 23.52 11.19
C ALA A 126 4.38 23.30 11.63
N THR A 127 3.44 23.58 10.73
CA THR A 127 2.00 23.32 10.95
C THR A 127 1.55 21.94 10.44
N SER A 128 2.48 21.11 9.93
CA SER A 128 2.17 19.77 9.46
C SER A 128 1.80 18.87 10.62
N THR A 129 0.74 18.08 10.44
CA THR A 129 0.35 17.00 11.35
C THR A 129 0.97 15.65 10.96
N SER A 130 1.93 15.66 10.04
CA SER A 130 2.60 14.45 9.54
C SER A 130 3.37 13.73 10.64
N GLY A 131 3.03 12.46 10.88
CA GLY A 131 3.84 11.59 11.74
C GLY A 131 5.20 11.23 11.15
N TYR A 132 5.47 11.56 9.88
CA TYR A 132 6.68 11.22 9.13
C TYR A 132 7.52 12.43 8.71
N SER A 133 7.28 13.64 9.25
CA SER A 133 8.10 14.82 8.91
C SER A 133 9.60 14.61 9.18
N TYR A 134 9.95 13.82 10.20
CA TYR A 134 11.33 13.50 10.57
C TYR A 134 12.11 12.77 9.47
N ILE A 135 11.48 12.01 8.57
CA ILE A 135 12.22 11.32 7.50
C ILE A 135 12.81 12.27 6.46
N TYR A 136 12.40 13.52 6.45
CA TYR A 136 12.93 14.57 5.58
C TYR A 136 14.18 15.25 6.13
N GLU A 137 14.60 15.00 7.39
CA GLU A 137 15.66 15.74 8.08
C GLU A 137 17.00 15.79 7.34
N GLY A 138 17.30 14.77 6.55
CA GLY A 138 18.46 14.77 5.68
C GLY A 138 18.40 15.73 4.48
N ILE A 139 17.22 16.25 4.12
CA ILE A 139 17.08 17.29 3.10
C ILE A 139 17.46 18.65 3.71
N LYS A 140 18.26 19.43 2.97
CA LYS A 140 18.74 20.75 3.44
C LYS A 140 17.57 21.59 4.01
N ASN A 141 17.77 22.13 5.20
CA ASN A 141 16.83 22.96 5.96
C ASN A 141 15.57 22.27 6.50
N ALA A 142 15.29 20.98 6.22
CA ALA A 142 14.05 20.32 6.63
C ALA A 142 13.81 20.39 8.15
N ALA A 143 14.80 20.01 8.98
CA ALA A 143 14.69 20.07 10.44
C ALA A 143 14.40 21.48 10.97
N GLN A 144 15.07 22.51 10.43
CA GLN A 144 14.83 23.90 10.82
C GLN A 144 13.45 24.43 10.41
N ILE A 145 12.92 23.94 9.28
CA ILE A 145 11.56 24.28 8.83
C ILE A 145 10.53 23.61 9.74
N SER A 146 10.69 22.32 10.05
CA SER A 146 9.79 21.60 10.95
C SER A 146 9.77 22.19 12.36
N ALA A 147 10.90 22.74 12.82
CA ALA A 147 11.01 23.47 14.08
C ALA A 147 10.46 24.93 14.02
N GLY A 148 9.98 25.38 12.86
CA GLY A 148 9.47 26.76 12.69
C GLY A 148 10.55 27.84 12.53
N HIS A 149 11.83 27.47 12.45
CA HIS A 149 12.95 28.43 12.41
C HIS A 149 13.25 28.91 10.98
N LYS A 150 12.73 28.25 9.94
CA LYS A 150 12.91 28.66 8.54
C LYS A 150 11.62 28.53 7.74
N SER A 151 11.53 29.35 6.68
CA SER A 151 10.44 29.27 5.72
C SER A 151 10.48 27.97 4.94
N VAL A 152 9.32 27.37 4.65
CA VAL A 152 9.18 26.17 3.80
C VAL A 152 9.80 26.34 2.42
N LYS A 153 9.85 27.56 1.89
CA LYS A 153 10.49 27.89 0.60
C LYS A 153 12.00 27.66 0.59
N SER A 154 12.64 27.57 1.75
CA SER A 154 14.08 27.31 1.88
C SER A 154 14.45 25.83 1.87
N LEU A 155 13.46 24.91 1.79
CA LEU A 155 13.71 23.49 1.70
C LEU A 155 14.62 23.15 0.51
N GLY A 156 15.57 22.24 0.73
CA GLY A 156 16.51 21.79 -0.31
C GLY A 156 15.87 21.02 -1.46
N VAL A 157 14.70 21.46 -1.94
CA VAL A 157 14.02 20.90 -3.11
C VAL A 157 13.60 22.02 -4.05
N THR A 158 13.92 21.88 -5.35
CA THR A 158 13.67 22.95 -6.34
C THR A 158 13.20 22.34 -7.66
N ALA A 159 12.12 22.90 -8.20
CA ALA A 159 11.72 22.66 -9.59
C ALA A 159 12.59 23.56 -10.49
N VAL A 160 13.65 22.97 -11.08
CA VAL A 160 14.54 23.68 -12.00
C VAL A 160 13.77 24.10 -13.27
N ASN A 161 12.92 23.20 -13.73
CA ASN A 161 11.93 23.42 -14.76
C ASN A 161 10.77 22.46 -14.58
N LYS A 162 9.81 22.44 -15.51
CA LYS A 162 8.60 21.60 -15.43
C LYS A 162 8.91 20.11 -15.19
N HIS A 163 10.02 19.59 -15.73
CA HIS A 163 10.36 18.16 -15.68
C HIS A 163 11.73 17.88 -15.05
N THR A 164 12.32 18.82 -14.35
CA THR A 164 13.60 18.64 -13.65
C THR A 164 13.48 19.06 -12.20
N LEU A 165 13.61 18.10 -11.30
CA LEU A 165 13.62 18.30 -9.85
C LEU A 165 15.05 18.20 -9.33
N LYS A 166 15.51 19.19 -8.57
CA LYS A 166 16.80 19.15 -7.88
C LYS A 166 16.57 19.03 -6.39
N VAL A 167 17.24 18.07 -5.74
CA VAL A 167 17.22 17.86 -4.29
C VAL A 167 18.62 18.05 -3.74
N THR A 168 18.74 18.85 -2.70
CA THR A 168 19.99 19.11 -1.99
C THR A 168 19.87 18.61 -0.56
N LEU A 169 20.82 17.79 -0.13
CA LEU A 169 20.91 17.20 1.19
C LEU A 169 21.86 17.99 2.08
N SER A 170 21.66 17.91 3.39
CA SER A 170 22.59 18.43 4.41
C SER A 170 23.84 17.55 4.52
N HIS A 171 23.68 16.23 4.37
CA HIS A 171 24.74 15.21 4.35
C HIS A 171 24.42 14.11 3.33
N ALA A 172 25.38 13.28 2.98
CA ALA A 172 25.14 12.15 2.09
C ALA A 172 24.22 11.10 2.73
N MET A 173 23.21 10.63 1.97
CA MET A 173 22.24 9.63 2.41
C MET A 173 22.24 8.45 1.42
N PRO A 174 23.04 7.38 1.66
CA PRO A 174 23.12 6.23 0.74
C PRO A 174 21.78 5.51 0.54
N TYR A 175 20.88 5.59 1.53
CA TYR A 175 19.57 4.96 1.54
C TYR A 175 18.45 5.84 0.95
N LEU A 176 18.73 7.07 0.51
CA LEU A 176 17.71 8.00 -0.02
C LEU A 176 16.87 7.36 -1.13
N SER A 177 17.51 6.60 -2.04
CA SER A 177 16.79 5.95 -3.15
C SER A 177 15.68 5.01 -2.68
N LYS A 178 15.87 4.29 -1.57
CA LYS A 178 14.83 3.46 -0.96
C LYS A 178 13.75 4.33 -0.31
N MET A 179 14.11 5.40 0.39
CA MET A 179 13.14 6.31 1.01
C MET A 179 12.23 6.95 -0.03
N LEU A 180 12.74 7.30 -1.21
CA LEU A 180 11.95 7.90 -2.29
C LEU A 180 10.88 6.97 -2.92
N THR A 181 10.83 5.70 -2.50
CA THR A 181 9.74 4.77 -2.85
C THR A 181 8.58 4.82 -1.86
N MET A 182 8.71 5.55 -0.74
CA MET A 182 7.69 5.63 0.31
C MET A 182 6.62 6.67 -0.04
N PRO A 183 5.33 6.41 0.27
CA PRO A 183 4.23 7.33 -0.03
C PRO A 183 4.40 8.74 0.52
N ALA A 184 5.08 8.91 1.65
CA ALA A 184 5.39 10.22 2.21
C ALA A 184 6.17 11.14 1.24
N PHE A 185 6.94 10.58 0.30
CA PHE A 185 7.69 11.33 -0.72
C PHE A 185 6.96 11.47 -2.06
N PHE A 186 5.72 11.00 -2.16
CA PHE A 186 4.97 11.09 -3.40
C PHE A 186 4.56 12.53 -3.71
N PRO A 187 4.38 12.89 -4.99
CA PRO A 187 3.97 14.23 -5.39
C PRO A 187 2.49 14.48 -5.03
N GLN A 188 2.09 15.73 -5.06
CA GLN A 188 0.70 16.17 -4.94
C GLN A 188 0.40 17.16 -6.05
N ASP A 189 -0.69 16.98 -6.79
CA ASP A 189 -1.11 17.95 -7.80
C ASP A 189 -1.29 19.34 -7.12
N HIS A 190 -0.35 20.24 -7.38
CA HIS A 190 -0.30 21.53 -6.71
C HIS A 190 -1.55 22.40 -6.95
N GLN A 191 -2.28 22.18 -8.07
CA GLN A 191 -3.52 22.87 -8.36
C GLN A 191 -4.67 22.33 -7.50
N VAL A 192 -4.71 21.01 -7.31
CA VAL A 192 -5.69 20.34 -6.43
C VAL A 192 -5.41 20.67 -4.96
N VAL A 193 -4.14 20.70 -4.55
CA VAL A 193 -3.74 21.18 -3.21
C VAL A 193 -4.18 22.63 -3.00
N SER A 194 -3.94 23.51 -3.96
CA SER A 194 -4.37 24.91 -3.88
C SER A 194 -5.88 25.05 -3.77
N LYS A 195 -6.64 24.20 -4.50
CA LYS A 195 -8.11 24.20 -4.49
C LYS A 195 -8.70 23.77 -3.16
N TYR A 196 -8.17 22.69 -2.56
CA TYR A 196 -8.79 22.07 -1.39
C TYR A 196 -8.09 22.41 -0.06
N GLY A 197 -6.86 22.93 -0.10
CA GLY A 197 -6.12 23.35 1.11
C GLY A 197 -6.02 22.25 2.16
N LYS A 198 -6.58 22.50 3.34
CA LYS A 198 -6.63 21.54 4.47
C LYS A 198 -7.50 20.30 4.19
N ASP A 199 -8.41 20.39 3.24
CA ASP A 199 -9.33 19.31 2.88
C ASP A 199 -8.74 18.37 1.83
N TYR A 200 -7.52 18.63 1.31
CA TYR A 200 -6.85 17.75 0.36
C TYR A 200 -6.69 16.35 0.94
N GLY A 201 -7.12 15.33 0.19
CA GLY A 201 -7.00 13.92 0.60
C GLY A 201 -7.97 13.45 1.69
N THR A 202 -8.94 14.30 2.12
CA THR A 202 -9.96 13.90 3.11
C THR A 202 -11.07 13.03 2.51
N THR A 203 -11.19 13.01 1.20
CA THR A 203 -12.07 12.12 0.43
C THR A 203 -11.44 11.77 -0.91
N SER A 204 -11.92 10.71 -1.55
CA SER A 204 -11.44 10.29 -2.88
C SER A 204 -11.66 11.33 -3.99
N THR A 205 -12.57 12.28 -3.81
CA THR A 205 -12.87 13.35 -4.79
C THR A 205 -12.04 14.62 -4.57
N LYS A 206 -11.42 14.78 -3.40
CA LYS A 206 -10.58 15.93 -3.07
C LYS A 206 -9.10 15.65 -3.29
N MET A 207 -8.78 14.80 -4.26
CA MET A 207 -7.43 14.37 -4.61
C MET A 207 -7.32 14.08 -6.11
N ALA A 208 -6.11 14.08 -6.64
CA ALA A 208 -5.75 13.55 -7.95
C ALA A 208 -4.72 12.41 -7.78
N TYR A 209 -4.71 11.47 -8.70
CA TYR A 209 -3.92 10.23 -8.65
C TYR A 209 -3.00 10.16 -9.86
N ASN A 210 -1.73 9.83 -9.65
CA ASN A 210 -0.76 9.66 -10.73
C ASN A 210 -0.25 8.21 -10.88
N GLY A 211 -0.80 7.28 -10.10
CA GLY A 211 -0.49 5.86 -10.15
C GLY A 211 -1.43 5.06 -11.06
N PRO A 212 -1.29 3.71 -11.04
CA PRO A 212 -2.05 2.81 -11.92
C PRO A 212 -3.56 2.81 -11.67
N PHE A 213 -4.00 3.15 -10.46
CA PHE A 213 -5.41 3.22 -10.10
C PHE A 213 -5.77 4.58 -9.49
N ALA A 214 -7.07 4.92 -9.55
CA ALA A 214 -7.66 6.06 -8.86
C ALA A 214 -8.66 5.55 -7.80
N VAL A 215 -8.59 6.07 -6.59
CA VAL A 215 -9.56 5.74 -5.53
C VAL A 215 -10.91 6.37 -5.87
N LYS A 216 -11.98 5.60 -5.73
CA LYS A 216 -13.37 6.03 -5.95
C LYS A 216 -14.28 5.52 -4.84
N GLY A 217 -15.25 6.35 -4.46
CA GLY A 217 -16.28 5.97 -3.50
C GLY A 217 -15.86 6.03 -2.03
N TRP A 218 -14.63 6.50 -1.71
CA TRP A 218 -14.25 6.77 -0.33
C TRP A 218 -14.63 8.21 0.06
N ASN A 219 -15.46 8.35 1.09
CA ASN A 219 -16.00 9.62 1.57
C ASN A 219 -15.31 10.17 2.83
N GLY A 220 -14.28 9.49 3.33
CA GLY A 220 -13.53 9.85 4.52
C GLY A 220 -13.81 8.94 5.74
N THR A 221 -14.90 8.20 5.74
CA THR A 221 -15.34 7.39 6.90
C THR A 221 -15.90 6.02 6.56
N ASN A 222 -16.26 5.76 5.29
CA ASN A 222 -16.84 4.48 4.91
C ASN A 222 -15.80 3.36 4.81
N ASP A 223 -16.25 2.13 5.12
CA ASP A 223 -15.41 0.93 5.22
C ASP A 223 -15.22 0.20 3.88
N SER A 224 -15.64 0.78 2.77
CA SER A 224 -15.44 0.20 1.45
C SER A 224 -15.22 1.27 0.38
N TRP A 225 -14.35 0.95 -0.59
CA TRP A 225 -14.06 1.82 -1.74
C TRP A 225 -13.55 1.00 -2.91
N ASN A 226 -13.37 1.65 -4.04
CA ASN A 226 -12.83 1.03 -5.24
C ASN A 226 -11.53 1.70 -5.68
N LEU A 227 -10.62 0.92 -6.24
CA LEU A 227 -9.50 1.38 -7.02
C LEU A 227 -9.84 1.07 -8.49
N LEU A 228 -10.09 2.10 -9.28
CA LEU A 228 -10.41 1.97 -10.70
C LEU A 228 -9.17 2.27 -11.53
N LYS A 229 -8.94 1.49 -12.60
CA LYS A 229 -7.83 1.71 -13.54
C LYS A 229 -7.75 3.16 -13.98
N ASN A 230 -6.58 3.78 -13.77
CA ASN A 230 -6.33 5.17 -14.18
C ASN A 230 -6.00 5.22 -15.67
N THR A 231 -6.90 5.74 -16.48
CA THR A 231 -6.74 5.84 -17.94
C THR A 231 -5.66 6.84 -18.37
N TYR A 232 -5.23 7.73 -17.46
CA TYR A 232 -4.16 8.71 -17.68
C TYR A 232 -2.78 8.21 -17.24
N TYR A 233 -2.72 7.02 -16.59
CA TYR A 233 -1.45 6.46 -16.16
C TYR A 233 -0.51 6.21 -17.35
N TYR A 234 0.75 6.62 -17.23
CA TYR A 234 1.70 6.56 -18.35
C TYR A 234 1.98 5.14 -18.85
N ASP A 235 1.85 4.15 -17.96
CA ASP A 235 2.12 2.71 -18.22
C ASP A 235 0.84 1.87 -18.17
N LYS A 236 -0.29 2.47 -18.55
CA LYS A 236 -1.64 1.86 -18.45
C LYS A 236 -1.81 0.56 -19.24
N SER A 237 -1.00 0.34 -20.30
CA SER A 237 -1.03 -0.90 -21.10
C SER A 237 -0.65 -2.13 -20.28
N ASP A 238 0.23 -1.97 -19.31
CA ASP A 238 0.72 -3.04 -18.45
C ASP A 238 -0.26 -3.39 -17.32
N ILE A 239 -1.21 -2.51 -17.04
CA ILE A 239 -2.23 -2.73 -16.01
C ILE A 239 -3.36 -3.59 -16.58
N LYS A 240 -3.44 -4.84 -16.12
CA LYS A 240 -4.42 -5.83 -16.61
C LYS A 240 -5.74 -5.77 -15.86
N LEU A 241 -5.73 -5.36 -14.59
CA LEU A 241 -6.93 -5.20 -13.78
C LEU A 241 -7.67 -3.91 -14.12
N ASN A 242 -8.99 -3.97 -14.17
CA ASN A 242 -9.83 -2.81 -14.36
C ASN A 242 -10.28 -2.19 -13.02
N LYS A 243 -10.41 -3.03 -11.98
CA LYS A 243 -10.98 -2.64 -10.70
C LYS A 243 -10.40 -3.50 -9.57
N ILE A 244 -10.22 -2.88 -8.41
CA ILE A 244 -10.01 -3.57 -7.13
C ILE A 244 -11.07 -3.01 -6.18
N THR A 245 -11.91 -3.88 -5.62
CA THR A 245 -12.79 -3.51 -4.51
C THR A 245 -12.04 -3.71 -3.20
N MET A 246 -12.11 -2.74 -2.34
CA MET A 246 -11.51 -2.74 -1.01
C MET A 246 -12.59 -2.68 0.05
N GLN A 247 -12.48 -3.49 1.10
CA GLN A 247 -13.35 -3.41 2.26
C GLN A 247 -12.56 -3.60 3.55
N VAL A 248 -13.00 -2.95 4.62
CA VAL A 248 -12.42 -3.13 5.97
C VAL A 248 -13.00 -4.38 6.59
N VAL A 249 -12.14 -5.31 6.98
CA VAL A 249 -12.51 -6.54 7.69
C VAL A 249 -11.52 -6.72 8.84
N LYS A 250 -11.96 -6.43 10.06
CA LYS A 250 -11.10 -6.43 11.26
C LYS A 250 -10.98 -7.80 11.94
N ASP A 251 -11.97 -8.64 11.72
CA ASP A 251 -12.05 -9.96 12.34
C ASP A 251 -11.52 -11.06 11.41
N SER A 252 -10.59 -11.85 11.91
CA SER A 252 -9.90 -12.90 11.15
C SER A 252 -10.84 -14.03 10.70
N THR A 253 -11.84 -14.38 11.51
CA THR A 253 -12.82 -15.42 11.18
C THR A 253 -13.76 -14.92 10.07
N THR A 254 -14.19 -13.66 10.16
CA THR A 254 -14.98 -13.02 9.12
C THR A 254 -14.20 -12.96 7.80
N ALA A 255 -12.91 -12.59 7.84
CA ALA A 255 -12.04 -12.56 6.66
C ALA A 255 -11.93 -13.95 6.01
N HIS A 256 -11.69 -14.99 6.80
CA HIS A 256 -11.64 -16.39 6.32
C HIS A 256 -12.98 -16.84 5.71
N ASN A 257 -14.11 -16.53 6.33
CA ASN A 257 -15.43 -16.87 5.82
C ASN A 257 -15.73 -16.17 4.48
N LEU A 258 -15.35 -14.90 4.33
CA LEU A 258 -15.51 -14.17 3.07
C LEU A 258 -14.61 -14.75 1.97
N PHE A 259 -13.38 -15.16 2.29
CA PHE A 259 -12.47 -15.85 1.37
C PHE A 259 -13.06 -17.20 0.93
N SER A 260 -13.51 -18.03 1.87
CA SER A 260 -14.11 -19.35 1.58
C SER A 260 -15.38 -19.26 0.72
N GLN A 261 -16.09 -18.11 0.79
CA GLN A 261 -17.27 -17.82 -0.04
C GLN A 261 -16.91 -17.13 -1.38
N ASN A 262 -15.64 -17.02 -1.75
CA ASN A 262 -15.17 -16.30 -2.94
C ASN A 262 -15.59 -14.82 -2.98
N LYS A 263 -15.86 -14.19 -1.81
CA LYS A 263 -16.15 -12.77 -1.67
C LYS A 263 -14.90 -11.92 -1.49
N LEU A 264 -13.78 -12.55 -1.09
CA LEU A 264 -12.43 -12.01 -1.06
C LEU A 264 -11.51 -12.91 -1.88
N ASP A 265 -10.53 -12.31 -2.54
CA ASP A 265 -9.47 -13.00 -3.26
C ASP A 265 -8.21 -13.19 -2.42
N ASP A 266 -8.11 -12.45 -1.31
CA ASP A 266 -7.03 -12.52 -0.32
C ASP A 266 -7.60 -12.18 1.05
N ALA A 267 -7.21 -12.95 2.08
CA ALA A 267 -7.65 -12.74 3.45
C ALA A 267 -6.47 -12.88 4.42
N THR A 268 -6.31 -11.91 5.30
CA THR A 268 -5.34 -11.99 6.40
C THR A 268 -5.95 -12.76 7.57
N VAL A 269 -5.28 -13.83 8.00
CA VAL A 269 -5.70 -14.64 9.13
C VAL A 269 -4.64 -14.65 10.24
N THR A 270 -5.08 -14.60 11.48
CA THR A 270 -4.24 -14.61 12.68
C THR A 270 -4.90 -15.43 13.79
N GLY A 271 -4.13 -15.76 14.83
CA GLY A 271 -4.65 -16.41 16.04
C GLY A 271 -5.29 -17.77 15.76
N VAL A 272 -6.44 -18.02 16.37
CA VAL A 272 -7.15 -19.31 16.27
C VAL A 272 -7.55 -19.63 14.83
N THR A 273 -7.95 -18.63 14.04
CA THR A 273 -8.28 -18.84 12.63
C THR A 273 -7.04 -19.31 11.85
N ALA A 274 -5.88 -18.69 12.05
CA ALA A 274 -4.64 -19.10 11.41
C ALA A 274 -4.23 -20.53 11.86
N GLN A 275 -4.45 -20.91 13.11
CA GLN A 275 -4.23 -22.29 13.58
C GLN A 275 -5.10 -23.30 12.83
N GLY A 276 -6.36 -22.97 12.62
CA GLY A 276 -7.33 -23.85 11.92
C GLY A 276 -7.00 -24.10 10.45
N VAL A 277 -6.24 -23.20 9.81
CA VAL A 277 -5.90 -23.28 8.37
C VAL A 277 -4.43 -23.63 8.09
N GLN A 278 -3.66 -24.08 9.10
CA GLN A 278 -2.21 -24.38 8.94
C GLN A 278 -1.90 -25.42 7.82
N ASN A 279 -2.84 -26.30 7.53
CA ASN A 279 -2.68 -27.33 6.52
C ASN A 279 -3.35 -26.94 5.17
N ASP A 280 -3.91 -25.73 5.06
CA ASP A 280 -4.52 -25.26 3.82
C ASP A 280 -3.42 -24.88 2.82
N SER A 281 -3.51 -25.44 1.60
CA SER A 281 -2.56 -25.17 0.50
C SER A 281 -2.55 -23.71 0.05
N HIS A 282 -3.60 -22.94 0.33
CA HIS A 282 -3.71 -21.53 0.01
C HIS A 282 -3.01 -20.64 1.05
N LEU A 283 -2.71 -21.18 2.25
CA LEU A 283 -2.01 -20.40 3.28
C LEU A 283 -0.60 -20.02 2.81
N LYS A 284 -0.27 -18.74 2.92
CA LYS A 284 1.06 -18.19 2.62
C LYS A 284 1.56 -17.36 3.79
N HIS A 285 2.75 -17.65 4.26
CA HIS A 285 3.45 -16.82 5.25
C HIS A 285 4.28 -15.76 4.52
N VAL A 286 3.96 -14.49 4.77
CA VAL A 286 4.68 -13.35 4.18
C VAL A 286 5.48 -12.64 5.27
N SER A 287 6.80 -12.79 5.26
CA SER A 287 7.69 -12.12 6.22
C SER A 287 7.68 -10.60 5.99
N LYS A 288 7.47 -9.87 7.09
CA LYS A 288 7.51 -8.39 7.11
C LYS A 288 8.69 -7.93 7.96
N ALA A 289 9.39 -6.89 7.53
CA ALA A 289 10.45 -6.24 8.30
C ALA A 289 9.80 -5.32 9.35
N GLY A 290 9.38 -5.89 10.47
CA GLY A 290 8.73 -5.14 11.56
C GLY A 290 8.84 -5.87 12.89
N THR A 291 8.91 -5.11 13.99
CA THR A 291 8.89 -5.65 15.36
C THR A 291 7.67 -5.09 16.06
N TYR A 292 6.83 -5.99 16.60
CA TYR A 292 5.73 -5.60 17.49
C TYR A 292 6.25 -5.57 18.93
N TYR A 293 5.95 -4.48 19.64
CA TYR A 293 6.42 -4.31 21.02
C TYR A 293 5.42 -3.51 21.86
N LEU A 294 5.47 -3.72 23.18
CA LEU A 294 4.73 -2.91 24.13
C LEU A 294 5.57 -1.69 24.51
N ARG A 295 5.04 -0.50 24.24
CA ARG A 295 5.64 0.75 24.69
C ARG A 295 5.16 1.07 26.11
N LEU A 296 6.08 1.00 27.07
CA LEU A 296 5.78 1.28 28.46
C LEU A 296 5.85 2.80 28.72
N ASN A 297 4.81 3.33 29.37
CA ASN A 297 4.78 4.74 29.76
C ASN A 297 5.66 4.97 31.00
N MET A 298 6.82 5.60 30.79
CA MET A 298 7.82 5.90 31.83
C MET A 298 7.77 7.34 32.32
N GLN A 299 6.67 8.05 32.15
CA GLN A 299 6.54 9.42 32.67
C GLN A 299 6.72 9.44 34.20
N LYS A 300 7.20 10.60 34.70
CA LYS A 300 7.41 10.83 36.13
C LYS A 300 6.15 10.45 36.93
N ASN A 301 6.35 9.82 38.09
CA ASN A 301 5.30 9.33 39.00
C ASN A 301 4.42 8.18 38.48
N ARG A 302 4.86 7.46 37.44
CA ARG A 302 4.22 6.22 36.99
C ARG A 302 4.98 5.00 37.52
N ALA A 303 4.25 3.94 37.90
CA ALA A 303 4.86 2.69 38.39
C ALA A 303 5.90 2.13 37.40
N LEU A 304 5.64 2.29 36.08
CA LEU A 304 6.52 1.82 35.02
C LEU A 304 7.82 2.67 34.86
N ASN A 305 8.01 3.72 35.64
CA ASN A 305 9.29 4.42 35.73
C ASN A 305 10.35 3.54 36.48
N ASN A 306 9.91 2.56 37.27
CA ASN A 306 10.80 1.62 37.94
C ASN A 306 11.40 0.64 36.92
N GLN A 307 12.74 0.62 36.82
CA GLN A 307 13.49 -0.24 35.89
C GLN A 307 13.25 -1.72 36.16
N TYR A 308 13.23 -2.12 37.41
CA TYR A 308 13.07 -3.55 37.80
C TYR A 308 11.70 -4.07 37.46
N LEU A 309 10.66 -3.23 37.59
CA LEU A 309 9.31 -3.61 37.17
C LEU A 309 9.24 -3.82 35.65
N ARG A 310 9.90 -2.98 34.86
CA ARG A 310 9.95 -3.17 33.39
C ARG A 310 10.71 -4.44 32.99
N GLN A 311 11.81 -4.74 33.69
CA GLN A 311 12.57 -5.98 33.48
C GLN A 311 11.73 -7.23 33.85
N ALA A 312 11.03 -7.19 34.98
CA ALA A 312 10.13 -8.27 35.41
C ALA A 312 9.03 -8.53 34.37
N LEU A 313 8.38 -7.47 33.86
CA LEU A 313 7.37 -7.60 32.80
C LEU A 313 7.94 -8.24 31.52
N ASN A 314 9.17 -7.89 31.13
CA ASN A 314 9.80 -8.48 29.95
C ASN A 314 10.16 -9.97 30.16
N LEU A 315 10.52 -10.37 31.39
CA LEU A 315 10.88 -11.75 31.73
C LEU A 315 9.67 -12.68 31.87
N VAL A 316 8.53 -12.16 32.35
CA VAL A 316 7.29 -12.95 32.51
C VAL A 316 6.68 -13.32 31.16
N LEU A 317 6.89 -12.53 30.12
CA LEU A 317 6.34 -12.80 28.80
C LEU A 317 7.07 -13.94 28.09
N ASN A 318 6.42 -15.11 27.99
CA ASN A 318 6.90 -16.19 27.14
C ASN A 318 6.66 -15.85 25.66
N LYS A 319 7.64 -15.19 25.05
CA LYS A 319 7.57 -14.71 23.66
C LYS A 319 7.42 -15.86 22.64
N LYS A 320 8.00 -17.03 22.95
CA LYS A 320 7.87 -18.22 22.10
C LYS A 320 6.43 -18.76 22.09
N THR A 321 5.81 -18.82 23.25
CA THR A 321 4.39 -19.21 23.36
C THR A 321 3.50 -18.19 22.69
N LEU A 322 3.78 -16.89 22.87
CA LEU A 322 3.03 -15.81 22.24
C LEU A 322 3.04 -15.93 20.70
N THR A 323 4.22 -16.07 20.09
CA THR A 323 4.34 -16.14 18.63
C THR A 323 3.79 -17.46 18.08
N LYS A 324 4.11 -18.58 18.70
CA LYS A 324 3.75 -19.91 18.19
C LYS A 324 2.27 -20.27 18.43
N ASN A 325 1.75 -19.99 19.63
CA ASN A 325 0.45 -20.54 20.06
C ASN A 325 -0.66 -19.49 20.04
N ILE A 326 -0.34 -18.19 20.15
CA ILE A 326 -1.35 -17.13 20.19
C ILE A 326 -1.45 -16.41 18.86
N LEU A 327 -0.34 -15.93 18.30
CA LEU A 327 -0.35 -15.26 16.99
C LEU A 327 -0.51 -16.26 15.86
N SER A 328 0.27 -17.34 15.87
CA SER A 328 0.21 -18.45 14.88
C SER A 328 0.26 -17.97 13.40
N ASP A 329 0.88 -16.81 13.17
CA ASP A 329 0.95 -16.12 11.88
C ASP A 329 2.32 -16.25 11.19
N GLY A 330 3.21 -17.10 11.76
CA GLY A 330 4.59 -17.27 11.28
C GLY A 330 5.58 -16.27 11.88
N SER A 331 5.15 -15.39 12.79
CA SER A 331 6.04 -14.46 13.51
C SER A 331 7.07 -15.19 14.34
N THR A 332 8.27 -14.60 14.45
CA THR A 332 9.36 -15.11 15.31
C THR A 332 9.48 -14.30 16.61
N PRO A 333 9.89 -14.92 17.73
CA PRO A 333 10.08 -14.21 19.00
C PRO A 333 11.14 -13.10 18.84
N ALA A 334 10.79 -11.86 19.18
CA ALA A 334 11.71 -10.73 19.17
C ALA A 334 12.31 -10.51 20.58
N TYR A 335 13.62 -10.58 20.71
CA TYR A 335 14.33 -10.32 21.97
C TYR A 335 14.93 -8.91 22.01
N ASN A 336 15.06 -8.25 20.87
CA ASN A 336 15.51 -6.88 20.69
C ASN A 336 14.54 -6.11 19.80
N LEU A 337 14.58 -4.78 19.88
CA LEU A 337 13.82 -3.91 18.99
C LEU A 337 14.42 -3.88 17.57
N SER A 338 15.75 -4.00 17.49
CA SER A 338 16.49 -4.00 16.23
C SER A 338 16.43 -5.36 15.54
N LEU A 339 16.00 -5.39 14.28
CA LEU A 339 15.91 -6.61 13.46
C LEU A 339 17.28 -7.16 13.04
N ILE A 340 18.34 -6.35 13.11
CA ILE A 340 19.71 -6.76 12.71
C ILE A 340 20.52 -7.40 13.82
N HIS A 341 19.96 -7.46 15.05
CA HIS A 341 20.59 -8.09 16.23
C HIS A 341 19.80 -9.29 16.74
N ILE A 342 19.06 -9.96 15.87
CA ILE A 342 18.32 -11.20 16.17
C ILE A 342 19.22 -12.40 15.89
#